data_e21b4a5306e7c4e5caac5ba0b8719954
#
_entry.id   e21b4a5306e7c4e5caac5ba0b8719954
#
_cell.length_a   1.000
_cell.length_b   1.000
_cell.length_c   1.000
_cell.angle_alpha   90.00
_cell.angle_beta   90.00
_cell.angle_gamma   90.00
#
_symmetry.space_group_name_H-M   'P 1'
#
loop_
_entity.id
_entity.type
_entity.pdbx_description
1 polymer ?
#
loop_
_entity_poly.entity_id
_entity_poly.type
_entity_poly.pdbx_seq_one_letter_code
_entity_poly.pdbx_strand_id
1 'polypeptide(L)'
;MTLRRTRAYGTSGLVLAVCIVFAWQNAAAAQNCDAAAAPGVNWQDCDKKLLILKGQDLSGANLIGVDFTSTDLRNSNLLAANFEKATLVRASLADSTAKGARFDKIEAYRTDFSRMDAQGAVFASAEVQRSNFQDANLTNVDFTKAELGRAQFHDADISGSRFSFANLARADFRGATFTAPIDFDRAFFFQTRIEGLDLSKSAGLSQWQLNMACGDAQTELPSGLTRPEDWPCSEP
;
A
#
# COMPACT_ATOMS: atom_id res chain seq x y z
N MET A 1 61.85 -43.61 -60.80
CA MET A 1 60.95 -44.19 -59.82
C MET A 1 60.65 -43.08 -58.81
N THR A 2 59.55 -42.32 -58.99
CA THR A 2 59.27 -41.01 -58.37
C THR A 2 58.09 -41.20 -57.46
N LEU A 3 58.31 -41.10 -56.15
CA LEU A 3 57.26 -41.13 -55.14
C LEU A 3 56.61 -39.72 -55.04
N ARG A 4 55.32 -39.63 -55.30
CA ARG A 4 54.47 -38.44 -55.03
C ARG A 4 53.97 -38.50 -53.58
N ARG A 5 54.28 -37.44 -52.82
CA ARG A 5 53.66 -37.16 -51.50
C ARG A 5 52.33 -36.40 -51.70
N THR A 6 51.25 -36.97 -51.23
CA THR A 6 49.96 -36.33 -51.13
C THR A 6 49.88 -35.57 -49.81
N ARG A 7 49.61 -34.28 -49.87
CA ARG A 7 49.28 -33.44 -48.72
C ARG A 7 47.80 -33.58 -48.42
N ALA A 8 47.47 -33.93 -47.15
CA ALA A 8 46.13 -33.85 -46.62
C ALA A 8 45.87 -32.41 -46.07
N TYR A 9 44.86 -31.78 -46.60
CA TYR A 9 44.32 -30.49 -46.01
C TYR A 9 43.32 -30.85 -44.94
N GLY A 10 43.65 -30.51 -43.69
CA GLY A 10 42.70 -30.57 -42.58
C GLY A 10 41.78 -29.33 -42.64
N THR A 11 40.50 -29.57 -42.82
CA THR A 11 39.46 -28.56 -42.69
C THR A 11 39.07 -28.41 -41.21
N SER A 12 39.57 -27.37 -40.56
CA SER A 12 39.10 -26.96 -39.22
C SER A 12 37.71 -26.36 -39.36
N GLY A 13 36.70 -27.14 -39.05
CA GLY A 13 35.34 -26.68 -38.93
C GLY A 13 35.18 -25.79 -37.66
N LEU A 14 34.99 -24.50 -37.85
CA LEU A 14 34.60 -23.55 -36.77
C LEU A 14 33.13 -23.82 -36.47
N VAL A 15 32.83 -24.47 -35.35
CA VAL A 15 31.47 -24.58 -34.83
C VAL A 15 31.15 -23.26 -34.14
N LEU A 16 30.43 -22.39 -34.84
CA LEU A 16 29.81 -21.19 -34.22
C LEU A 16 28.67 -21.66 -33.33
N ALA A 17 28.89 -21.69 -32.02
CA ALA A 17 27.84 -21.82 -31.04
C ALA A 17 27.00 -20.55 -31.02
N VAL A 18 25.86 -20.54 -31.68
CA VAL A 18 24.88 -19.47 -31.59
C VAL A 18 24.20 -19.60 -30.24
N CYS A 19 24.65 -18.84 -29.22
CA CYS A 19 23.94 -18.66 -28.00
C CYS A 19 22.69 -17.79 -28.27
N ILE A 20 21.54 -18.45 -28.47
CA ILE A 20 20.24 -17.76 -28.51
C ILE A 20 19.93 -17.33 -27.08
N VAL A 21 20.27 -16.10 -26.72
CA VAL A 21 19.81 -15.45 -25.49
C VAL A 21 18.33 -15.14 -25.72
N PHE A 22 17.45 -15.99 -25.19
CA PHE A 22 16.05 -15.61 -25.04
C PHE A 22 15.97 -14.47 -24.02
N ALA A 23 16.07 -13.23 -24.49
CA ALA A 23 15.64 -12.08 -23.75
C ALA A 23 14.11 -12.21 -23.58
N TRP A 24 13.68 -12.61 -22.42
CA TRP A 24 12.29 -12.48 -22.01
C TRP A 24 12.02 -10.97 -21.89
N GLN A 25 11.61 -10.37 -22.99
CA GLN A 25 11.06 -9.03 -22.95
C GLN A 25 9.70 -9.17 -22.28
N ASN A 26 9.60 -8.77 -21.02
CA ASN A 26 8.33 -8.44 -20.41
C ASN A 26 7.78 -7.22 -21.15
N ALA A 27 7.18 -7.45 -22.32
CA ALA A 27 6.40 -6.41 -22.96
C ALA A 27 5.23 -6.10 -22.02
N ALA A 28 5.22 -4.89 -21.44
CA ALA A 28 4.05 -4.43 -20.69
C ALA A 28 2.83 -4.61 -21.61
N ALA A 29 1.77 -5.21 -21.07
CA ALA A 29 0.54 -5.39 -21.84
C ALA A 29 0.07 -4.04 -22.37
N ALA A 30 -0.33 -3.97 -23.62
CA ALA A 30 -0.92 -2.75 -24.17
C ALA A 30 -2.18 -2.38 -23.37
N GLN A 31 -2.42 -1.08 -23.16
CA GLN A 31 -3.65 -0.59 -22.52
C GLN A 31 -4.89 -1.15 -23.28
N ASN A 32 -5.81 -1.73 -22.52
CA ASN A 32 -7.06 -2.26 -23.08
C ASN A 32 -8.19 -2.14 -22.04
N CYS A 33 -8.98 -1.08 -22.16
CA CYS A 33 -10.08 -0.84 -21.23
C CYS A 33 -11.22 -1.87 -21.34
N ASP A 34 -11.34 -2.56 -22.45
CA ASP A 34 -12.39 -3.58 -22.69
C ASP A 34 -11.95 -4.99 -22.25
N ALA A 35 -10.67 -5.16 -21.89
CA ALA A 35 -10.20 -6.44 -21.39
C ALA A 35 -10.95 -6.84 -20.10
N ALA A 36 -11.21 -8.13 -19.95
CA ALA A 36 -11.72 -8.69 -18.71
C ALA A 36 -10.68 -8.56 -17.58
N ALA A 37 -11.16 -8.59 -16.32
CA ALA A 37 -10.29 -8.65 -15.17
C ALA A 37 -9.43 -9.92 -15.24
N ALA A 38 -8.10 -9.76 -15.10
CA ALA A 38 -7.13 -10.85 -15.14
C ALA A 38 -5.81 -10.40 -14.50
N PRO A 39 -4.95 -11.32 -14.04
CA PRO A 39 -3.60 -11.00 -13.59
C PRO A 39 -2.82 -10.23 -14.65
N GLY A 40 -2.16 -9.15 -14.25
CA GLY A 40 -1.34 -8.31 -15.12
C GLY A 40 -2.11 -7.51 -16.17
N VAL A 41 -3.44 -7.43 -16.08
CA VAL A 41 -4.24 -6.61 -17.01
C VAL A 41 -3.78 -5.15 -16.97
N ASN A 42 -3.77 -4.50 -18.13
CA ASN A 42 -3.45 -3.08 -18.23
C ASN A 42 -4.73 -2.25 -18.47
N TRP A 43 -5.23 -1.67 -17.38
CA TRP A 43 -6.37 -0.74 -17.37
C TRP A 43 -5.93 0.70 -17.07
N GLN A 44 -4.67 1.03 -17.33
CA GLN A 44 -4.20 2.39 -17.12
C GLN A 44 -5.15 3.44 -17.72
N ASP A 45 -5.47 4.48 -16.93
CA ASP A 45 -6.37 5.60 -17.29
C ASP A 45 -7.77 5.17 -17.77
N CYS A 46 -8.21 3.95 -17.49
CA CYS A 46 -9.54 3.45 -17.87
C CYS A 46 -10.63 3.92 -16.90
N ASP A 47 -11.83 4.14 -17.44
CA ASP A 47 -13.05 4.33 -16.63
C ASP A 47 -13.65 2.96 -16.27
N LYS A 48 -13.62 2.64 -14.99
CA LYS A 48 -14.11 1.39 -14.39
C LYS A 48 -15.08 1.66 -13.23
N LYS A 49 -15.78 2.80 -13.27
CA LYS A 49 -16.76 3.20 -12.26
C LYS A 49 -17.93 2.25 -12.16
N LEU A 50 -18.51 2.17 -10.96
CA LEU A 50 -19.78 1.49 -10.69
C LEU A 50 -19.79 0.00 -11.09
N LEU A 51 -18.63 -0.63 -11.24
CA LEU A 51 -18.53 -2.04 -11.61
C LEU A 51 -18.61 -2.95 -10.37
N ILE A 52 -19.02 -4.19 -10.61
CA ILE A 52 -18.91 -5.28 -9.63
C ILE A 52 -17.76 -6.17 -10.07
N LEU A 53 -16.60 -5.95 -9.44
CA LEU A 53 -15.36 -6.70 -9.67
C LEU A 53 -14.99 -7.57 -8.44
N LYS A 54 -15.98 -7.87 -7.61
CA LYS A 54 -15.80 -8.68 -6.41
C LYS A 54 -15.18 -10.03 -6.76
N GLY A 55 -14.13 -10.39 -6.01
CA GLY A 55 -13.46 -11.69 -6.12
C GLY A 55 -12.60 -11.86 -7.38
N GLN A 56 -12.33 -10.78 -8.12
CA GLN A 56 -11.50 -10.85 -9.32
C GLN A 56 -10.01 -10.97 -8.97
N ASP A 57 -9.26 -11.58 -9.86
CA ASP A 57 -7.80 -11.58 -9.79
C ASP A 57 -7.23 -10.46 -10.67
N LEU A 58 -6.71 -9.43 -10.01
CA LEU A 58 -6.04 -8.27 -10.60
C LEU A 58 -4.57 -8.20 -10.11
N SER A 59 -3.99 -9.36 -9.72
CA SER A 59 -2.60 -9.41 -9.25
C SER A 59 -1.65 -8.89 -10.32
N GLY A 60 -0.71 -8.02 -9.92
CA GLY A 60 0.24 -7.36 -10.83
C GLY A 60 -0.38 -6.48 -11.90
N ALA A 61 -1.68 -6.17 -11.82
CA ALA A 61 -2.35 -5.33 -12.82
C ALA A 61 -1.78 -3.90 -12.83
N ASN A 62 -1.72 -3.30 -14.02
CA ASN A 62 -1.45 -1.88 -14.20
C ASN A 62 -2.78 -1.10 -14.16
N LEU A 63 -3.04 -0.47 -13.00
CA LEU A 63 -4.25 0.28 -12.70
C LEU A 63 -3.93 1.77 -12.46
N ILE A 64 -2.81 2.26 -13.02
CA ILE A 64 -2.39 3.67 -12.89
C ILE A 64 -3.49 4.57 -13.44
N GLY A 65 -3.91 5.58 -12.65
CA GLY A 65 -4.90 6.57 -13.08
C GLY A 65 -6.30 6.00 -13.38
N VAL A 66 -6.57 4.72 -13.10
CA VAL A 66 -7.89 4.13 -13.31
C VAL A 66 -8.94 4.80 -12.42
N ASP A 67 -10.15 4.97 -12.94
CA ASP A 67 -11.27 5.46 -12.14
C ASP A 67 -12.18 4.29 -11.72
N PHE A 68 -12.07 3.92 -10.44
CA PHE A 68 -12.90 2.92 -9.77
C PHE A 68 -13.95 3.54 -8.83
N THR A 69 -14.36 4.77 -9.07
CA THR A 69 -15.37 5.43 -8.22
C THR A 69 -16.59 4.52 -8.03
N SER A 70 -16.92 4.26 -6.76
CA SER A 70 -18.05 3.41 -6.35
C SER A 70 -18.03 1.97 -6.91
N THR A 71 -16.85 1.42 -7.18
CA THR A 71 -16.66 0.06 -7.68
C THR A 71 -16.51 -0.92 -6.52
N ASP A 72 -17.09 -2.10 -6.65
CA ASP A 72 -16.97 -3.20 -5.69
C ASP A 72 -15.78 -4.11 -6.06
N LEU A 73 -14.66 -3.97 -5.34
CA LEU A 73 -13.45 -4.78 -5.45
C LEU A 73 -13.26 -5.73 -4.24
N ARG A 74 -14.31 -5.97 -3.46
CA ARG A 74 -14.21 -6.83 -2.27
C ARG A 74 -13.73 -8.23 -2.59
N ASN A 75 -12.95 -8.82 -1.68
CA ASN A 75 -12.41 -10.18 -1.80
C ASN A 75 -11.53 -10.39 -3.05
N SER A 76 -11.05 -9.32 -3.71
CA SER A 76 -10.22 -9.43 -4.91
C SER A 76 -8.76 -9.69 -4.55
N ASN A 77 -8.04 -10.34 -5.45
CA ASN A 77 -6.60 -10.47 -5.39
C ASN A 77 -5.95 -9.27 -6.12
N LEU A 78 -5.33 -8.39 -5.33
CA LEU A 78 -4.66 -7.16 -5.77
C LEU A 78 -3.15 -7.22 -5.49
N LEU A 79 -2.60 -8.44 -5.30
CA LEU A 79 -1.18 -8.64 -4.98
C LEU A 79 -0.29 -7.87 -5.97
N ALA A 80 0.57 -6.98 -5.46
CA ALA A 80 1.49 -6.16 -6.25
C ALA A 80 0.83 -5.34 -7.39
N ALA A 81 -0.47 -5.12 -7.37
CA ALA A 81 -1.15 -4.26 -8.34
C ALA A 81 -0.73 -2.79 -8.18
N ASN A 82 -0.68 -2.06 -9.28
CA ASN A 82 -0.28 -0.66 -9.27
C ASN A 82 -1.48 0.27 -9.49
N PHE A 83 -1.94 0.89 -8.40
CA PHE A 83 -3.03 1.88 -8.38
C PHE A 83 -2.51 3.34 -8.34
N GLU A 84 -1.23 3.61 -8.65
CA GLU A 84 -0.72 4.99 -8.56
C GLU A 84 -1.67 5.97 -9.26
N LYS A 85 -2.07 7.06 -8.56
CA LYS A 85 -3.00 8.09 -9.04
C LYS A 85 -4.41 7.59 -9.40
N ALA A 86 -4.81 6.39 -8.99
CA ALA A 86 -6.15 5.91 -9.22
C ALA A 86 -7.18 6.66 -8.38
N THR A 87 -8.42 6.77 -8.89
CA THR A 87 -9.57 7.28 -8.16
C THR A 87 -10.39 6.12 -7.60
N LEU A 88 -10.47 6.00 -6.28
CA LEU A 88 -11.17 4.96 -5.53
C LEU A 88 -12.32 5.51 -4.68
N VAL A 89 -12.78 6.72 -4.96
CA VAL A 89 -13.80 7.40 -4.15
C VAL A 89 -15.03 6.51 -3.96
N ARG A 90 -15.38 6.21 -2.69
CA ARG A 90 -16.49 5.32 -2.31
C ARG A 90 -16.40 3.89 -2.87
N ALA A 91 -15.24 3.45 -3.33
CA ALA A 91 -15.02 2.05 -3.68
C ALA A 91 -14.95 1.17 -2.42
N SER A 92 -15.12 -0.13 -2.58
CA SER A 92 -14.86 -1.09 -1.49
C SER A 92 -13.81 -2.10 -1.92
N LEU A 93 -12.73 -2.16 -1.17
CA LEU A 93 -11.66 -3.14 -1.27
C LEU A 93 -11.65 -4.07 -0.03
N ALA A 94 -12.75 -4.12 0.71
CA ALA A 94 -12.84 -4.91 1.93
C ALA A 94 -12.53 -6.39 1.67
N ASP A 95 -11.83 -7.04 2.61
CA ASP A 95 -11.45 -8.45 2.54
C ASP A 95 -10.52 -8.79 1.34
N SER A 96 -9.93 -7.80 0.66
CA SER A 96 -9.01 -8.04 -0.47
C SER A 96 -7.58 -8.33 0.00
N THR A 97 -6.81 -8.99 -0.86
CA THR A 97 -5.36 -9.18 -0.67
C THR A 97 -4.60 -8.20 -1.54
N ALA A 98 -3.90 -7.23 -0.92
CA ALA A 98 -3.18 -6.15 -1.61
C ALA A 98 -1.71 -6.03 -1.15
N LYS A 99 -1.07 -7.16 -0.82
CA LYS A 99 0.33 -7.18 -0.38
C LYS A 99 1.24 -6.56 -1.42
N GLY A 100 2.07 -5.60 -0.98
CA GLY A 100 2.99 -4.89 -1.85
C GLY A 100 2.34 -4.09 -2.97
N ALA A 101 1.02 -3.88 -2.94
CA ALA A 101 0.33 -3.03 -3.90
C ALA A 101 0.72 -1.55 -3.73
N ARG A 102 0.65 -0.80 -4.81
CA ARG A 102 0.98 0.62 -4.83
C ARG A 102 -0.29 1.46 -4.91
N PHE A 103 -0.55 2.21 -3.87
CA PHE A 103 -1.65 3.17 -3.73
C PHE A 103 -1.11 4.60 -3.60
N ASP A 104 0.07 4.88 -4.18
CA ASP A 104 0.66 6.22 -4.13
C ASP A 104 -0.27 7.23 -4.81
N LYS A 105 -0.52 8.36 -4.15
CA LYS A 105 -1.26 9.50 -4.70
C LYS A 105 -2.68 9.14 -5.18
N ILE A 106 -3.29 8.10 -4.63
CA ILE A 106 -4.70 7.79 -4.93
C ILE A 106 -5.64 8.83 -4.35
N GLU A 107 -6.81 8.99 -4.96
CA GLU A 107 -7.96 9.68 -4.41
C GLU A 107 -8.98 8.66 -3.90
N ALA A 108 -9.04 8.46 -2.58
CA ALA A 108 -9.82 7.38 -1.96
C ALA A 108 -10.70 7.88 -0.79
N TYR A 109 -11.36 9.02 -0.99
CA TYR A 109 -12.27 9.57 0.02
C TYR A 109 -13.44 8.62 0.30
N ARG A 110 -13.64 8.27 1.60
CA ARG A 110 -14.69 7.32 2.06
C ARG A 110 -14.60 5.93 1.42
N THR A 111 -13.41 5.48 1.12
CA THR A 111 -13.17 4.12 0.59
C THR A 111 -13.15 3.12 1.74
N ASP A 112 -13.67 1.93 1.50
CA ASP A 112 -13.66 0.84 2.46
C ASP A 112 -12.49 -0.12 2.18
N PHE A 113 -11.48 -0.09 3.08
CA PHE A 113 -10.32 -0.97 3.10
C PHE A 113 -10.38 -1.94 4.30
N SER A 114 -11.56 -2.14 4.90
CA SER A 114 -11.68 -2.98 6.09
C SER A 114 -11.25 -4.41 5.82
N ARG A 115 -10.56 -5.03 6.78
CA ARG A 115 -10.04 -6.40 6.72
C ARG A 115 -9.15 -6.70 5.50
N MET A 116 -8.63 -5.65 4.83
CA MET A 116 -7.69 -5.80 3.72
C MET A 116 -6.33 -6.28 4.23
N ASP A 117 -5.71 -7.22 3.54
CA ASP A 117 -4.32 -7.58 3.77
C ASP A 117 -3.40 -6.76 2.86
N ALA A 118 -2.93 -5.62 3.40
CA ALA A 118 -2.10 -4.65 2.68
C ALA A 118 -0.64 -4.66 3.12
N GLN A 119 -0.15 -5.79 3.65
CA GLN A 119 1.24 -5.88 4.13
C GLN A 119 2.24 -5.34 3.09
N GLY A 120 3.06 -4.35 3.50
CA GLY A 120 4.08 -3.75 2.65
C GLY A 120 3.55 -2.88 1.51
N ALA A 121 2.27 -2.56 1.49
CA ALA A 121 1.70 -1.64 0.50
C ALA A 121 2.19 -0.20 0.70
N VAL A 122 2.09 0.62 -0.35
CA VAL A 122 2.52 2.02 -0.33
C VAL A 122 1.32 2.93 -0.55
N PHE A 123 1.02 3.80 0.42
CA PHE A 123 -0.01 4.84 0.38
C PHE A 123 0.61 6.24 0.46
N ALA A 124 1.85 6.39 -0.02
CA ALA A 124 2.57 7.65 0.07
C ALA A 124 1.82 8.78 -0.68
N SER A 125 1.57 9.89 0.03
CA SER A 125 0.81 11.03 -0.49
C SER A 125 -0.61 10.67 -0.98
N ALA A 126 -1.20 9.60 -0.48
CA ALA A 126 -2.58 9.21 -0.79
C ALA A 126 -3.60 10.11 -0.07
N GLU A 127 -4.71 10.42 -0.73
CA GLU A 127 -5.86 11.12 -0.17
C GLU A 127 -6.92 10.11 0.29
N VAL A 128 -6.82 9.65 1.53
CA VAL A 128 -7.66 8.58 2.12
C VAL A 128 -8.50 9.08 3.30
N GLN A 129 -8.93 10.34 3.25
CA GLN A 129 -9.74 10.92 4.31
C GLN A 129 -11.06 10.15 4.47
N ARG A 130 -11.46 9.93 5.73
CA ARG A 130 -12.69 9.20 6.11
C ARG A 130 -12.76 7.77 5.57
N SER A 131 -11.64 7.19 5.17
CA SER A 131 -11.58 5.78 4.76
C SER A 131 -11.56 4.86 5.96
N ASN A 132 -12.03 3.65 5.74
CA ASN A 132 -12.13 2.61 6.77
C ASN A 132 -11.03 1.58 6.58
N PHE A 133 -10.11 1.46 7.56
CA PHE A 133 -9.06 0.43 7.65
C PHE A 133 -9.30 -0.52 8.84
N GLN A 134 -10.52 -0.61 9.33
CA GLN A 134 -10.83 -1.47 10.48
C GLN A 134 -10.42 -2.92 10.21
N ASP A 135 -9.82 -3.58 11.21
CA ASP A 135 -9.34 -4.96 11.15
C ASP A 135 -8.33 -5.24 10.01
N ALA A 136 -7.77 -4.21 9.35
CA ALA A 136 -6.84 -4.41 8.25
C ALA A 136 -5.44 -4.83 8.74
N ASN A 137 -4.76 -5.68 7.97
CA ASN A 137 -3.33 -5.92 8.13
C ASN A 137 -2.54 -4.85 7.37
N LEU A 138 -2.03 -3.88 8.09
CA LEU A 138 -1.24 -2.76 7.57
C LEU A 138 0.25 -2.88 7.93
N THR A 139 0.74 -4.09 8.19
CA THR A 139 2.13 -4.32 8.58
C THR A 139 3.10 -3.77 7.53
N ASN A 140 4.04 -2.91 7.95
CA ASN A 140 5.06 -2.26 7.11
C ASN A 140 4.48 -1.40 5.97
N VAL A 141 3.28 -0.84 6.12
CA VAL A 141 2.68 0.07 5.14
C VAL A 141 3.33 1.46 5.22
N ASP A 142 3.56 2.08 4.07
CA ASP A 142 4.06 3.45 3.97
C ASP A 142 2.92 4.45 3.74
N PHE A 143 2.55 5.21 4.77
CA PHE A 143 1.60 6.33 4.73
C PHE A 143 2.30 7.70 4.73
N THR A 144 3.57 7.77 4.34
CA THR A 144 4.32 9.03 4.33
C THR A 144 3.58 10.11 3.55
N LYS A 145 3.32 11.27 4.20
CA LYS A 145 2.57 12.41 3.63
C LYS A 145 1.13 12.10 3.22
N ALA A 146 0.54 11.01 3.69
CA ALA A 146 -0.85 10.70 3.37
C ALA A 146 -1.82 11.62 4.12
N GLU A 147 -2.93 11.96 3.47
CA GLU A 147 -4.08 12.68 4.05
C GLU A 147 -5.06 11.67 4.64
N LEU A 148 -4.96 11.44 5.95
CA LEU A 148 -5.70 10.41 6.71
C LEU A 148 -6.76 11.03 7.64
N GLY A 149 -7.16 12.27 7.39
CA GLY A 149 -8.11 12.95 8.25
C GLY A 149 -9.41 12.15 8.45
N ARG A 150 -9.74 11.82 9.70
CA ARG A 150 -10.89 10.98 10.10
C ARG A 150 -10.86 9.55 9.53
N ALA A 151 -9.72 9.02 9.14
CA ALA A 151 -9.59 7.60 8.81
C ALA A 151 -9.75 6.74 10.07
N GLN A 152 -10.29 5.55 9.91
CA GLN A 152 -10.57 4.60 10.99
C GLN A 152 -9.59 3.43 10.91
N PHE A 153 -8.81 3.23 12.00
CA PHE A 153 -7.84 2.14 12.14
C PHE A 153 -8.20 1.21 13.31
N HIS A 154 -9.50 1.13 13.67
CA HIS A 154 -9.94 0.28 14.75
C HIS A 154 -9.45 -1.15 14.52
N ASP A 155 -8.83 -1.73 15.55
CA ASP A 155 -8.36 -3.12 15.55
C ASP A 155 -7.40 -3.49 14.40
N ALA A 156 -6.85 -2.50 13.68
CA ALA A 156 -5.87 -2.73 12.62
C ALA A 156 -4.49 -3.11 13.17
N ASP A 157 -3.76 -4.00 12.50
CA ASP A 157 -2.34 -4.22 12.75
C ASP A 157 -1.49 -3.23 11.94
N ILE A 158 -0.91 -2.24 12.63
CA ILE A 158 -0.07 -1.19 12.05
C ILE A 158 1.43 -1.40 12.31
N SER A 159 1.86 -2.63 12.63
CA SER A 159 3.25 -2.97 12.96
C SER A 159 4.22 -2.49 11.89
N GLY A 160 5.24 -1.73 12.29
CA GLY A 160 6.30 -1.23 11.40
C GLY A 160 5.84 -0.20 10.37
N SER A 161 4.59 0.29 10.44
CA SER A 161 4.08 1.28 9.50
C SER A 161 4.66 2.66 9.72
N ARG A 162 4.71 3.44 8.64
CA ARG A 162 5.26 4.79 8.63
C ARG A 162 4.17 5.81 8.34
N PHE A 163 3.99 6.77 9.27
CA PHE A 163 3.07 7.90 9.15
C PHE A 163 3.82 9.24 9.10
N SER A 164 5.10 9.24 8.73
CA SER A 164 5.91 10.46 8.71
C SER A 164 5.25 11.54 7.85
N PHE A 165 5.09 12.75 8.38
CA PHE A 165 4.43 13.89 7.74
C PHE A 165 2.96 13.65 7.34
N ALA A 166 2.31 12.58 7.79
CA ALA A 166 0.90 12.33 7.49
C ALA A 166 -0.02 13.30 8.25
N ASN A 167 -1.15 13.64 7.66
CA ASN A 167 -2.22 14.35 8.33
C ASN A 167 -3.18 13.33 8.96
N LEU A 168 -3.10 13.19 10.29
CA LEU A 168 -3.91 12.25 11.08
C LEU A 168 -5.06 12.96 11.83
N ALA A 169 -5.41 14.19 11.44
CA ALA A 169 -6.44 14.95 12.14
C ALA A 169 -7.74 14.15 12.31
N ARG A 170 -8.12 13.91 13.58
CA ARG A 170 -9.29 13.11 13.95
C ARG A 170 -9.27 11.67 13.45
N ALA A 171 -8.13 11.12 13.06
CA ALA A 171 -7.99 9.68 12.80
C ALA A 171 -8.20 8.91 14.10
N ASP A 172 -8.70 7.69 13.99
CA ASP A 172 -9.06 6.87 15.14
C ASP A 172 -8.28 5.57 15.14
N PHE A 173 -7.33 5.43 16.10
CA PHE A 173 -6.47 4.28 16.27
C PHE A 173 -6.87 3.39 17.45
N ARG A 174 -8.03 3.58 18.05
CA ARG A 174 -8.44 2.77 19.20
C ARG A 174 -8.49 1.29 18.83
N GLY A 175 -7.91 0.46 19.69
CA GLY A 175 -7.80 -0.98 19.46
C GLY A 175 -6.72 -1.37 18.45
N ALA A 176 -6.11 -0.42 17.72
CA ALA A 176 -5.01 -0.76 16.81
C ALA A 176 -3.83 -1.37 17.58
N THR A 177 -3.15 -2.31 16.96
CA THR A 177 -2.04 -3.05 17.56
C THR A 177 -0.76 -2.91 16.73
N PHE A 178 0.39 -3.05 17.40
CA PHE A 178 1.68 -3.15 16.71
C PHE A 178 2.72 -3.87 17.57
N THR A 179 3.53 -4.70 16.94
CA THR A 179 4.62 -5.44 17.56
C THR A 179 6.00 -4.93 17.13
N ALA A 180 6.06 -4.20 16.00
CA ALA A 180 7.26 -3.53 15.49
C ALA A 180 7.05 -2.01 15.57
N PRO A 181 8.13 -1.23 15.79
CA PRO A 181 8.05 0.23 15.94
C PRO A 181 7.33 0.89 14.76
N ILE A 182 6.44 1.82 15.06
CA ILE A 182 5.78 2.71 14.09
C ILE A 182 6.44 4.08 14.10
N ASP A 183 6.42 4.77 12.97
CA ASP A 183 7.04 6.08 12.82
C ASP A 183 5.99 7.17 12.60
N PHE A 184 5.93 8.12 13.53
CA PHE A 184 5.04 9.29 13.51
C PHE A 184 5.81 10.62 13.31
N ASP A 185 7.05 10.59 12.79
CA ASP A 185 7.84 11.81 12.63
C ASP A 185 7.04 12.89 11.91
N ARG A 186 6.85 14.04 12.59
CA ARG A 186 6.13 15.21 12.07
C ARG A 186 4.70 14.96 11.57
N ALA A 187 4.07 13.88 11.97
CA ALA A 187 2.65 13.67 11.67
C ALA A 187 1.77 14.68 12.42
N PHE A 188 0.67 15.13 11.81
CA PHE A 188 -0.24 16.08 12.40
C PHE A 188 -1.37 15.38 13.18
N PHE A 189 -1.40 15.55 14.51
CA PHE A 189 -2.20 14.75 15.47
C PHE A 189 -3.45 15.47 16.01
N PHE A 190 -3.96 16.49 15.35
CA PHE A 190 -5.09 17.24 15.86
C PHE A 190 -6.32 16.35 16.13
N GLN A 191 -6.68 16.20 17.42
CA GLN A 191 -7.75 15.32 17.89
C GLN A 191 -7.64 13.86 17.38
N THR A 192 -6.42 13.38 17.13
CA THR A 192 -6.17 11.97 16.78
C THR A 192 -6.44 11.12 18.02
N ARG A 193 -7.25 10.10 17.88
CA ARG A 193 -7.63 9.19 18.97
C ARG A 193 -6.60 8.06 19.11
N ILE A 194 -5.95 8.02 20.26
CA ILE A 194 -4.88 7.07 20.60
C ILE A 194 -5.12 6.40 21.95
N GLU A 195 -6.35 6.45 22.46
CA GLU A 195 -6.72 5.87 23.75
C GLU A 195 -6.40 4.39 23.81
N GLY A 196 -5.76 3.96 24.90
CA GLY A 196 -5.40 2.58 25.15
C GLY A 196 -4.21 2.04 24.34
N LEU A 197 -3.55 2.87 23.49
CA LEU A 197 -2.39 2.42 22.72
C LEU A 197 -1.12 2.37 23.57
N ASP A 198 -0.33 1.32 23.41
CA ASP A 198 1.07 1.29 23.87
C ASP A 198 1.98 1.92 22.82
N LEU A 199 2.27 3.22 22.95
CA LEU A 199 3.16 3.97 22.08
C LEU A 199 4.62 3.98 22.58
N SER A 200 4.96 3.21 23.63
CA SER A 200 6.28 3.23 24.27
C SER A 200 7.46 2.97 23.32
N LYS A 201 7.20 2.24 22.23
CA LYS A 201 8.19 1.89 21.20
C LYS A 201 8.00 2.66 19.89
N SER A 202 7.06 3.61 19.82
CA SER A 202 6.90 4.43 18.62
C SER A 202 8.06 5.39 18.42
N ALA A 203 8.36 5.72 17.17
CA ALA A 203 9.40 6.68 16.79
C ALA A 203 8.79 8.01 16.33
N GLY A 204 9.55 9.09 16.44
CA GLY A 204 9.19 10.40 15.90
C GLY A 204 8.09 11.15 16.64
N LEU A 205 7.54 10.60 17.74
CA LEU A 205 6.57 11.32 18.56
C LEU A 205 7.22 12.46 19.35
N SER A 206 6.54 13.57 19.42
CA SER A 206 6.91 14.75 20.21
C SER A 206 5.79 15.16 21.17
N GLN A 207 6.14 15.90 22.22
CA GLN A 207 5.16 16.43 23.17
C GLN A 207 4.09 17.30 22.49
N TRP A 208 4.49 18.06 21.45
CA TRP A 208 3.55 18.89 20.70
C TRP A 208 2.44 18.07 20.02
N GLN A 209 2.78 16.90 19.47
CA GLN A 209 1.78 16.00 18.87
C GLN A 209 0.84 15.44 19.93
N LEU A 210 1.37 15.02 21.10
CA LEU A 210 0.55 14.52 22.20
C LEU A 210 -0.41 15.57 22.75
N ASN A 211 0.02 16.82 22.85
CA ASN A 211 -0.82 17.92 23.30
C ASN A 211 -2.01 18.23 22.36
N MET A 212 -2.00 17.70 21.14
CA MET A 212 -3.11 17.81 20.20
C MET A 212 -3.94 16.53 20.09
N ALA A 213 -3.42 15.40 20.58
CA ALA A 213 -4.06 14.10 20.48
C ALA A 213 -5.05 13.86 21.62
N CYS A 214 -5.87 12.85 21.47
CA CYS A 214 -6.76 12.32 22.50
C CYS A 214 -6.28 10.95 22.95
N GLY A 215 -5.70 10.88 24.12
CA GLY A 215 -5.34 9.64 24.80
C GLY A 215 -6.08 9.49 26.12
N ASP A 216 -5.71 8.48 26.91
CA ASP A 216 -6.32 8.19 28.20
C ASP A 216 -5.30 7.69 29.24
N ALA A 217 -5.81 7.17 30.36
CA ALA A 217 -4.98 6.61 31.42
C ALA A 217 -4.25 5.34 31.03
N GLN A 218 -4.72 4.62 30.03
CA GLN A 218 -4.17 3.37 29.50
C GLN A 218 -3.17 3.60 28.36
N THR A 219 -3.11 4.82 27.81
CA THR A 219 -2.14 5.15 26.75
C THR A 219 -0.72 5.18 27.33
N GLU A 220 0.15 4.32 26.83
CA GLU A 220 1.57 4.27 27.22
C GLU A 220 2.41 5.12 26.25
N LEU A 221 3.36 5.89 26.80
CA LEU A 221 4.15 6.87 26.05
C LEU A 221 5.63 6.51 26.01
N PRO A 222 6.36 6.93 24.96
CA PRO A 222 7.82 6.85 24.93
C PRO A 222 8.46 7.58 26.12
N SER A 223 9.65 7.12 26.53
CA SER A 223 10.42 7.77 27.59
C SER A 223 10.68 9.25 27.27
N GLY A 224 10.51 10.12 28.28
CA GLY A 224 10.71 11.56 28.16
C GLY A 224 9.51 12.35 27.65
N LEU A 225 8.41 11.70 27.28
CA LEU A 225 7.13 12.36 27.00
C LEU A 225 6.18 12.23 28.19
N THR A 226 5.29 13.20 28.35
CA THR A 226 4.34 13.27 29.47
C THR A 226 2.90 13.28 28.96
N ARG A 227 1.99 12.68 29.73
CA ARG A 227 0.56 12.71 29.46
C ARG A 227 0.03 14.13 29.60
N PRO A 228 -0.66 14.69 28.60
CA PRO A 228 -1.38 15.96 28.73
C PRO A 228 -2.45 15.92 29.82
N GLU A 229 -2.65 17.07 30.49
CA GLU A 229 -3.61 17.19 31.61
C GLU A 229 -5.08 17.14 31.13
N ASP A 230 -5.33 17.45 29.87
CA ASP A 230 -6.66 17.48 29.25
C ASP A 230 -7.11 16.10 28.69
N TRP A 231 -6.33 15.06 28.94
CA TRP A 231 -6.75 13.69 28.63
C TRP A 231 -7.63 13.08 29.75
N PRO A 232 -8.69 12.29 29.38
CA PRO A 232 -9.19 12.04 28.03
C PRO A 232 -9.92 13.25 27.43
N CYS A 233 -9.90 13.35 26.08
CA CYS A 233 -10.69 14.37 25.43
C CYS A 233 -12.20 14.16 25.70
N SER A 234 -12.96 15.26 25.82
CA SER A 234 -14.42 15.19 25.80
C SER A 234 -14.88 14.61 24.45
N GLU A 235 -15.86 13.72 24.49
CA GLU A 235 -16.47 13.23 23.25
C GLU A 235 -17.03 14.40 22.43
N PRO A 236 -16.86 14.41 21.07
CA PRO A 236 -17.31 15.50 20.20
C PRO A 236 -18.84 15.56 20.06
#